data_c84c37fe02e8068a61861ef1a5733c6c
#
_entry.id   c84c37fe02e8068a61861ef1a5733c6c
#
_cell.length_a   1.000
_cell.length_b   1.000
_cell.length_c   1.000
_cell.angle_alpha   90.00
_cell.angle_beta   90.00
_cell.angle_gamma   90.00
#
_symmetry.space_group_name_H-M   'P 1'
#
loop_
_entity.id
_entity.type
_entity.pdbx_description
1 polymer ?
#
loop_
_entity_poly.entity_id
_entity_poly.type
_entity_poly.pdbx_seq_one_letter_code
_entity_poly.pdbx_strand_id
1 'polypeptide(L)'
;MKPEARLRSGAAAVATALLPYGFQFVFRESGSGSGGAFASGEFVRGDRRLELHVRDSLGLVRYHAGSHSASHEHYMKELGVWRQCHYPGFSADPADPFERLAHDLNFAGDFRSGDARLLLRASADEKTAVAERDAKDFQGYTGDVRTLNHMRDAFRLGAYEQVAELAETVTSPDKMTLAQRRMVEIAKARIRQCREK
;
A
#
# COMPACT_ATOMS: atom_id res chain seq x y z
N MET A 1 -2.96 20.12 13.63
CA MET A 1 -3.78 19.39 14.65
C MET A 1 -3.12 18.04 14.93
N LYS A 2 -3.06 17.57 16.18
CA LYS A 2 -2.50 16.23 16.52
C LYS A 2 -3.35 15.12 15.89
N PRO A 3 -2.74 13.98 15.47
CA PRO A 3 -3.47 12.87 14.84
C PRO A 3 -4.65 12.35 15.67
N GLU A 4 -4.50 12.25 17.00
CA GLU A 4 -5.59 11.85 17.89
C GLU A 4 -6.79 12.79 17.83
N ALA A 5 -6.57 14.10 17.92
CA ALA A 5 -7.65 15.08 17.87
C ALA A 5 -8.34 15.03 16.49
N ARG A 6 -7.58 14.81 15.42
CA ARG A 6 -8.11 14.64 14.06
C ARG A 6 -8.96 13.38 13.94
N LEU A 7 -8.45 12.25 14.47
CA LEU A 7 -9.19 10.99 14.47
C LEU A 7 -10.52 11.10 15.25
N ARG A 8 -10.50 11.70 16.44
CA ARG A 8 -11.73 11.88 17.25
C ARG A 8 -12.74 12.78 16.55
N SER A 9 -12.29 13.90 15.99
CA SER A 9 -13.15 14.80 15.24
C SER A 9 -13.71 14.15 13.99
N GLY A 10 -12.87 13.49 13.19
CA GLY A 10 -13.30 12.81 11.95
C GLY A 10 -14.17 11.58 12.22
N ALA A 11 -13.96 10.87 13.34
CA ALA A 11 -14.80 9.75 13.72
C ALA A 11 -16.27 10.17 13.94
N ALA A 12 -16.54 11.43 14.30
CA ALA A 12 -17.91 11.94 14.41
C ALA A 12 -18.65 11.93 13.05
N ALA A 13 -17.97 12.24 11.95
CA ALA A 13 -18.56 12.15 10.61
C ALA A 13 -18.87 10.70 10.23
N VAL A 14 -17.92 9.78 10.45
CA VAL A 14 -18.10 8.34 10.18
C VAL A 14 -19.20 7.73 11.06
N ALA A 15 -19.34 8.22 12.31
CA ALA A 15 -20.35 7.76 13.25
C ALA A 15 -21.77 7.92 12.70
N THR A 16 -22.05 8.95 11.93
CA THR A 16 -23.38 9.16 11.31
C THR A 16 -23.82 7.97 10.46
N ALA A 17 -22.90 7.31 9.78
CA ALA A 17 -23.17 6.16 8.93
C ALA A 17 -23.19 4.81 9.69
N LEU A 18 -22.62 4.72 10.90
CA LEU A 18 -22.40 3.46 11.61
C LEU A 18 -23.18 3.31 12.90
N LEU A 19 -23.39 4.41 13.67
CA LEU A 19 -24.15 4.36 14.93
C LEU A 19 -25.56 3.79 14.77
N PRO A 20 -26.33 4.11 13.71
CA PRO A 20 -27.67 3.54 13.52
C PRO A 20 -27.69 2.01 13.42
N TYR A 21 -26.55 1.41 13.13
CA TYR A 21 -26.36 -0.05 13.03
C TYR A 21 -25.72 -0.65 14.28
N GLY A 22 -25.57 0.10 15.36
CA GLY A 22 -25.07 -0.38 16.65
C GLY A 22 -23.54 -0.44 16.76
N PHE A 23 -22.80 0.17 15.83
CA PHE A 23 -21.36 0.29 15.99
C PHE A 23 -21.02 1.36 17.04
N GLN A 24 -19.92 1.14 17.76
CA GLN A 24 -19.39 2.09 18.75
C GLN A 24 -17.94 2.42 18.42
N PHE A 25 -17.58 3.70 18.51
CA PHE A 25 -16.20 4.12 18.31
C PHE A 25 -15.34 3.81 19.54
N VAL A 26 -14.21 3.16 19.29
CA VAL A 26 -13.19 2.83 20.30
C VAL A 26 -11.87 3.43 19.83
N PHE A 27 -11.32 4.38 20.58
CA PHE A 27 -9.96 4.86 20.38
C PHE A 27 -8.99 3.76 20.82
N ARG A 28 -7.97 3.46 20.01
CA ARG A 28 -6.99 2.40 20.29
C ARG A 28 -5.70 2.97 20.83
N GLU A 29 -5.00 3.73 20.02
CA GLU A 29 -3.69 4.23 20.40
C GLU A 29 -3.33 5.52 19.66
N SER A 30 -2.35 6.23 20.20
CA SER A 30 -1.61 7.28 19.50
C SER A 30 -0.14 7.20 19.87
N GLY A 31 0.73 7.59 18.93
CA GLY A 31 2.16 7.49 19.14
C GLY A 31 2.96 8.21 18.07
N SER A 32 4.25 7.92 18.05
CA SER A 32 5.18 8.40 17.03
C SER A 32 6.07 7.25 16.58
N GLY A 33 6.27 7.14 15.28
CA GLY A 33 7.13 6.12 14.65
C GLY A 33 8.00 6.74 13.55
N SER A 34 8.67 5.89 12.75
CA SER A 34 9.54 6.32 11.65
C SER A 34 8.83 7.19 10.60
N GLY A 35 7.50 7.08 10.48
CA GLY A 35 6.68 7.90 9.58
C GLY A 35 5.95 9.07 10.28
N GLY A 36 6.40 9.52 11.46
CA GLY A 36 5.80 10.63 12.21
C GLY A 36 4.75 10.19 13.24
N ALA A 37 4.00 11.17 13.76
CA ALA A 37 2.95 10.93 14.72
C ALA A 37 1.74 10.24 14.08
N PHE A 38 1.08 9.36 14.82
CA PHE A 38 -0.10 8.63 14.36
C PHE A 38 -1.16 8.47 15.45
N ALA A 39 -2.37 8.13 15.04
CA ALA A 39 -3.44 7.66 15.91
C ALA A 39 -4.27 6.59 15.19
N SER A 40 -4.77 5.63 15.95
CA SER A 40 -5.67 4.59 15.45
C SER A 40 -6.93 4.45 16.33
N GLY A 41 -8.00 4.03 15.70
CA GLY A 41 -9.26 3.76 16.34
C GLY A 41 -10.14 2.90 15.46
N GLU A 42 -11.22 2.41 16.01
CA GLU A 42 -12.12 1.54 15.27
C GLU A 42 -13.57 1.72 15.67
N PHE A 43 -14.48 1.46 14.74
CA PHE A 43 -15.90 1.25 15.03
C PHE A 43 -16.15 -0.24 15.18
N VAL A 44 -16.72 -0.65 16.31
CA VAL A 44 -16.89 -2.07 16.66
C VAL A 44 -18.36 -2.40 16.86
N ARG A 45 -18.79 -3.55 16.32
CA ARG A 45 -20.08 -4.18 16.60
C ARG A 45 -19.96 -5.70 16.51
N GLY A 46 -19.98 -6.41 17.62
CA GLY A 46 -19.79 -7.86 17.64
C GLY A 46 -18.43 -8.25 17.05
N ASP A 47 -18.44 -9.07 16.02
CA ASP A 47 -17.25 -9.53 15.29
C ASP A 47 -16.81 -8.59 14.15
N ARG A 48 -17.51 -7.45 13.95
CA ARG A 48 -17.23 -6.49 12.90
C ARG A 48 -16.49 -5.27 13.41
N ARG A 49 -15.50 -4.84 12.67
CA ARG A 49 -14.71 -3.66 13.00
C ARG A 49 -14.37 -2.88 11.73
N LEU A 50 -14.52 -1.57 11.78
CA LEU A 50 -13.96 -0.65 10.80
C LEU A 50 -12.76 0.04 11.43
N GLU A 51 -11.57 -0.33 11.01
CA GLU A 51 -10.30 0.20 11.51
C GLU A 51 -9.90 1.45 10.74
N LEU A 52 -9.46 2.47 11.48
CA LEU A 52 -9.06 3.77 10.98
C LEU A 52 -7.67 4.13 11.50
N HIS A 53 -6.75 4.47 10.59
CA HIS A 53 -5.44 5.00 10.95
C HIS A 53 -5.23 6.39 10.38
N VAL A 54 -4.78 7.30 11.21
CA VAL A 54 -4.52 8.71 10.90
C VAL A 54 -3.06 9.04 11.18
N ARG A 55 -2.44 9.71 10.23
CA ARG A 55 -1.18 10.44 10.41
C ARG A 55 -1.44 11.92 10.10
N ASP A 56 -1.02 12.37 8.95
CA ASP A 56 -1.35 13.73 8.46
C ASP A 56 -2.79 13.81 7.97
N SER A 57 -3.35 12.69 7.54
CA SER A 57 -4.72 12.50 7.07
C SER A 57 -5.20 11.09 7.41
N LEU A 58 -6.48 10.77 7.17
CA LEU A 58 -6.98 9.41 7.20
C LEU A 58 -6.34 8.63 6.04
N GLY A 59 -5.51 7.66 6.37
CA GLY A 59 -4.70 6.94 5.38
C GLY A 59 -5.09 5.47 5.19
N LEU A 60 -5.38 4.77 6.28
CA LEU A 60 -5.81 3.37 6.22
C LEU A 60 -7.23 3.25 6.72
N VAL A 61 -8.05 2.59 5.92
CA VAL A 61 -9.39 2.14 6.27
C VAL A 61 -9.49 0.65 5.97
N ARG A 62 -9.79 -0.14 6.98
CA ARG A 62 -9.87 -1.59 6.85
C ARG A 62 -11.14 -2.14 7.51
N TYR A 63 -11.84 -2.98 6.79
CA TYR A 63 -13.03 -3.67 7.26
C TYR A 63 -12.64 -5.04 7.78
N HIS A 64 -13.24 -5.46 8.89
CA HIS A 64 -13.05 -6.78 9.49
C HIS A 64 -14.40 -7.43 9.78
N ALA A 65 -14.49 -8.75 9.54
CA ALA A 65 -15.58 -9.61 9.98
C ALA A 65 -14.99 -10.96 10.42
N GLY A 66 -15.03 -11.24 11.72
CA GLY A 66 -14.33 -12.37 12.31
C GLY A 66 -12.82 -12.31 12.02
N SER A 67 -12.27 -13.34 11.39
CA SER A 67 -10.86 -13.45 11.00
C SER A 67 -10.55 -12.87 9.60
N HIS A 68 -11.54 -12.36 8.90
CA HIS A 68 -11.39 -11.83 7.55
C HIS A 68 -11.25 -10.31 7.58
N SER A 69 -10.44 -9.77 6.67
CA SER A 69 -10.30 -8.32 6.52
C SER A 69 -10.02 -7.93 5.09
N ALA A 70 -10.51 -6.76 4.70
CA ALA A 70 -10.23 -6.17 3.40
C ALA A 70 -10.01 -4.65 3.53
N SER A 71 -9.16 -4.10 2.66
CA SER A 71 -9.02 -2.66 2.49
C SER A 71 -10.30 -2.04 1.92
N HIS A 72 -10.47 -0.74 2.10
CA HIS A 72 -11.61 -0.02 1.55
C HIS A 72 -11.72 -0.22 0.04
N GLU A 73 -10.62 -0.11 -0.68
CA GLU A 73 -10.59 -0.27 -2.13
C GLU A 73 -11.09 -1.65 -2.58
N HIS A 74 -10.54 -2.74 -2.00
CA HIS A 74 -10.93 -4.09 -2.38
C HIS A 74 -12.40 -4.37 -2.05
N TYR A 75 -12.85 -3.91 -0.88
CA TYR A 75 -14.24 -4.11 -0.50
C TYR A 75 -15.22 -3.34 -1.38
N MET A 76 -14.95 -2.07 -1.73
CA MET A 76 -15.80 -1.28 -2.62
C MET A 76 -15.78 -1.82 -4.07
N LYS A 77 -14.67 -2.42 -4.51
CA LYS A 77 -14.60 -3.13 -5.80
C LYS A 77 -15.50 -4.37 -5.81
N GLU A 78 -15.46 -5.18 -4.76
CA GLU A 78 -16.31 -6.37 -4.62
C GLU A 78 -17.80 -6.01 -4.56
N LEU A 79 -18.14 -4.88 -3.93
CA LEU A 79 -19.49 -4.32 -3.95
C LEU A 79 -19.91 -3.79 -5.34
N GLY A 80 -18.98 -3.66 -6.29
CA GLY A 80 -19.24 -3.08 -7.61
C GLY A 80 -19.45 -1.58 -7.64
N VAL A 81 -19.15 -0.87 -6.54
CA VAL A 81 -19.43 0.57 -6.36
C VAL A 81 -18.18 1.45 -6.36
N TRP A 82 -16.99 0.89 -6.58
CA TRP A 82 -15.72 1.62 -6.52
C TRP A 82 -15.72 2.95 -7.29
N ARG A 83 -16.35 2.99 -8.45
CA ARG A 83 -16.44 4.21 -9.28
C ARG A 83 -17.32 5.31 -8.68
N GLN A 84 -18.14 4.98 -7.68
CA GLN A 84 -19.04 5.90 -6.97
C GLN A 84 -18.43 6.34 -5.63
N CYS A 85 -17.31 5.74 -5.23
CA CYS A 85 -16.64 6.05 -3.98
C CYS A 85 -15.93 7.40 -4.06
N HIS A 86 -15.94 8.10 -2.95
CA HIS A 86 -15.33 9.41 -2.79
C HIS A 86 -14.03 9.36 -1.98
N TYR A 87 -13.86 8.34 -1.13
CA TYR A 87 -12.67 8.23 -0.28
C TYR A 87 -11.43 7.84 -1.12
N PRO A 88 -10.46 8.75 -1.27
CA PRO A 88 -9.31 8.52 -2.13
C PRO A 88 -8.12 7.88 -1.40
N GLY A 89 -8.25 7.58 -0.10
CA GLY A 89 -7.11 7.31 0.78
C GLY A 89 -6.50 8.61 1.32
N PHE A 90 -5.20 8.79 1.20
CA PHE A 90 -4.55 10.02 1.66
C PHE A 90 -5.03 11.26 0.91
N SER A 91 -5.46 12.28 1.66
CA SER A 91 -5.90 13.57 1.14
C SER A 91 -5.13 14.70 1.82
N ALA A 92 -4.90 15.80 1.11
CA ALA A 92 -4.32 17.03 1.65
C ALA A 92 -5.28 17.75 2.62
N ASP A 93 -6.60 17.59 2.44
CA ASP A 93 -7.61 18.14 3.34
C ASP A 93 -7.85 17.21 4.53
N PRO A 94 -7.59 17.64 5.78
CA PRO A 94 -7.73 16.81 6.96
C PRO A 94 -9.16 16.39 7.31
N ALA A 95 -10.16 17.20 6.95
CA ALA A 95 -11.57 16.94 7.28
C ALA A 95 -12.27 16.09 6.21
N ASP A 96 -11.98 16.38 4.96
CA ASP A 96 -12.60 15.80 3.78
C ASP A 96 -12.57 14.25 3.72
N PRO A 97 -11.48 13.52 4.05
CA PRO A 97 -11.47 12.06 3.92
C PRO A 97 -12.44 11.34 4.84
N PHE A 98 -12.80 11.89 5.97
CA PHE A 98 -13.76 11.25 6.87
C PHE A 98 -15.20 11.41 6.38
N GLU A 99 -15.54 12.57 5.82
CA GLU A 99 -16.85 12.81 5.21
C GLU A 99 -17.03 11.96 3.95
N ARG A 100 -15.98 11.86 3.13
CA ARG A 100 -15.97 10.98 1.95
C ARG A 100 -16.10 9.50 2.34
N LEU A 101 -15.41 9.06 3.38
CA LEU A 101 -15.59 7.71 3.90
C LEU A 101 -17.02 7.50 4.43
N ALA A 102 -17.60 8.46 5.13
CA ALA A 102 -18.99 8.38 5.60
C ALA A 102 -19.98 8.25 4.44
N HIS A 103 -19.74 8.96 3.32
CA HIS A 103 -20.49 8.77 2.09
C HIS A 103 -20.38 7.34 1.57
N ASP A 104 -19.17 6.81 1.45
CA ASP A 104 -18.92 5.48 0.87
C ASP A 104 -19.48 4.36 1.74
N LEU A 105 -19.54 4.55 3.06
CA LEU A 105 -20.17 3.62 3.98
C LEU A 105 -21.66 3.41 3.69
N ASN A 106 -22.34 4.30 2.98
CA ASN A 106 -23.73 4.09 2.58
C ASN A 106 -23.88 2.90 1.62
N PHE A 107 -22.85 2.58 0.86
CA PHE A 107 -22.81 1.39 -0.01
C PHE A 107 -22.49 0.11 0.75
N ALA A 108 -21.92 0.20 1.96
CA ALA A 108 -21.45 -0.94 2.74
C ALA A 108 -22.59 -1.64 3.54
N GLY A 109 -23.75 -1.83 2.94
CA GLY A 109 -24.91 -2.45 3.58
C GLY A 109 -24.64 -3.89 4.07
N ASP A 110 -23.89 -4.67 3.29
CA ASP A 110 -23.43 -6.01 3.64
C ASP A 110 -22.60 -6.02 4.95
N PHE A 111 -21.69 -5.06 5.11
CA PHE A 111 -20.90 -4.89 6.32
C PHE A 111 -21.74 -4.33 7.48
N ARG A 112 -22.62 -3.35 7.23
CA ARG A 112 -23.36 -2.67 8.30
C ARG A 112 -24.45 -3.54 8.90
N SER A 113 -25.20 -4.29 8.10
CA SER A 113 -26.37 -5.05 8.54
C SER A 113 -26.53 -6.44 7.93
N GLY A 114 -25.87 -6.71 6.81
CA GLY A 114 -25.90 -8.00 6.11
C GLY A 114 -25.05 -9.08 6.78
N ASP A 115 -24.72 -10.11 6.05
CA ASP A 115 -23.95 -11.28 6.51
C ASP A 115 -22.42 -11.18 6.23
N ALA A 116 -21.97 -10.04 5.69
CA ALA A 116 -20.58 -9.75 5.35
C ALA A 116 -19.97 -10.68 4.27
N ARG A 117 -20.78 -11.35 3.44
CA ARG A 117 -20.26 -12.29 2.41
C ARG A 117 -19.37 -11.60 1.39
N LEU A 118 -19.72 -10.38 0.98
CA LEU A 118 -18.92 -9.63 0.02
C LEU A 118 -17.58 -9.20 0.64
N LEU A 119 -17.56 -8.90 1.93
CA LEU A 119 -16.32 -8.65 2.65
C LEU A 119 -15.42 -9.89 2.71
N LEU A 120 -15.99 -11.08 2.90
CA LEU A 120 -15.24 -12.34 2.88
C LEU A 120 -14.59 -12.59 1.51
N ARG A 121 -15.31 -12.33 0.41
CA ARG A 121 -14.76 -12.42 -0.95
C ARG A 121 -13.65 -11.40 -1.16
N ALA A 122 -13.88 -10.12 -0.85
CA ALA A 122 -12.89 -9.08 -0.95
C ALA A 122 -11.61 -9.41 -0.18
N SER A 123 -11.74 -10.05 1.00
CA SER A 123 -10.60 -10.53 1.80
C SER A 123 -9.80 -11.63 1.09
N ALA A 124 -10.48 -12.55 0.42
CA ALA A 124 -9.82 -13.63 -0.34
C ALA A 124 -9.09 -13.06 -1.57
N ASP A 125 -9.75 -12.18 -2.33
CA ASP A 125 -9.19 -11.55 -3.52
C ASP A 125 -7.99 -10.66 -3.19
N GLU A 126 -8.05 -9.87 -2.09
CA GLU A 126 -6.92 -9.06 -1.64
C GLU A 126 -5.71 -9.93 -1.29
N LYS A 127 -5.92 -11.04 -0.57
CA LYS A 127 -4.84 -11.99 -0.24
C LYS A 127 -4.20 -12.59 -1.49
N THR A 128 -5.01 -12.97 -2.47
CA THR A 128 -4.50 -13.50 -3.75
C THR A 128 -3.70 -12.45 -4.50
N ALA A 129 -4.22 -11.22 -4.63
CA ALA A 129 -3.52 -10.12 -5.30
C ALA A 129 -2.20 -9.74 -4.61
N VAL A 130 -2.15 -9.78 -3.28
CA VAL A 130 -0.90 -9.57 -2.51
C VAL A 130 0.09 -10.69 -2.79
N ALA A 131 -0.35 -11.96 -2.73
CA ALA A 131 0.52 -13.11 -2.98
C ALA A 131 1.09 -13.10 -4.41
N GLU A 132 0.28 -12.75 -5.42
CA GLU A 132 0.73 -12.63 -6.81
C GLU A 132 1.75 -11.51 -6.99
N ARG A 133 1.53 -10.36 -6.36
CA ARG A 133 2.48 -9.24 -6.39
C ARG A 133 3.80 -9.63 -5.73
N ASP A 134 3.75 -10.23 -4.53
CA ASP A 134 4.94 -10.65 -3.80
C ASP A 134 5.72 -11.72 -4.58
N ALA A 135 5.04 -12.66 -5.23
CA ALA A 135 5.66 -13.65 -6.11
C ALA A 135 6.37 -13.00 -7.31
N LYS A 136 5.72 -12.01 -7.96
CA LYS A 136 6.29 -11.26 -9.07
C LYS A 136 7.51 -10.44 -8.62
N ASP A 137 7.40 -9.75 -7.48
CA ASP A 137 8.51 -8.98 -6.92
C ASP A 137 9.68 -9.87 -6.55
N PHE A 138 9.41 -11.06 -6.00
CA PHE A 138 10.44 -12.05 -5.68
C PHE A 138 11.11 -12.61 -6.95
N GLN A 139 10.34 -12.90 -8.01
CA GLN A 139 10.90 -13.35 -9.30
C GLN A 139 11.77 -12.26 -9.93
N GLY A 140 11.32 -11.00 -9.94
CA GLY A 140 12.12 -9.87 -10.40
C GLY A 140 13.41 -9.73 -9.61
N TYR A 141 13.32 -9.77 -8.28
CA TYR A 141 14.48 -9.67 -7.40
C TYR A 141 15.51 -10.79 -7.62
N THR A 142 15.07 -12.05 -7.74
CA THR A 142 15.99 -13.19 -7.99
C THR A 142 16.64 -13.11 -9.38
N GLY A 143 15.90 -12.64 -10.38
CA GLY A 143 16.45 -12.37 -11.72
C GLY A 143 17.52 -11.30 -11.67
N ASP A 144 17.23 -10.17 -11.03
CA ASP A 144 18.18 -9.06 -10.89
C ASP A 144 19.44 -9.47 -10.11
N VAL A 145 19.32 -10.23 -9.01
CA VAL A 145 20.48 -10.72 -8.24
C VAL A 145 21.42 -11.55 -9.11
N ARG A 146 20.86 -12.43 -9.95
CA ARG A 146 21.68 -13.25 -10.89
C ARG A 146 22.36 -12.36 -11.92
N THR A 147 21.63 -11.44 -12.54
CA THR A 147 22.14 -10.48 -13.53
C THR A 147 23.25 -9.61 -12.93
N LEU A 148 23.05 -9.07 -11.72
CA LEU A 148 24.03 -8.24 -11.01
C LEU A 148 25.31 -9.03 -10.64
N ASN A 149 25.20 -10.32 -10.31
CA ASN A 149 26.36 -11.18 -10.10
C ASN A 149 27.13 -11.40 -11.40
N HIS A 150 26.46 -11.73 -12.51
CA HIS A 150 27.09 -11.87 -13.82
C HIS A 150 27.75 -10.57 -14.28
N MET A 151 27.10 -9.43 -14.06
CA MET A 151 27.64 -8.10 -14.38
C MET A 151 28.94 -7.84 -13.59
N ARG A 152 28.99 -8.20 -12.31
CA ARG A 152 30.19 -8.08 -11.49
C ARG A 152 31.33 -8.96 -12.00
N ASP A 153 31.02 -10.19 -12.39
CA ASP A 153 32.02 -11.12 -12.90
C ASP A 153 32.55 -10.68 -14.29
N ALA A 154 31.67 -10.23 -15.18
CA ALA A 154 32.05 -9.61 -16.46
C ALA A 154 32.96 -8.38 -16.28
N PHE A 155 32.65 -7.54 -15.29
CA PHE A 155 33.48 -6.36 -14.99
C PHE A 155 34.89 -6.75 -14.52
N ARG A 156 35.02 -7.78 -13.68
CA ARG A 156 36.32 -8.32 -13.23
C ARG A 156 37.17 -8.86 -14.36
N LEU A 157 36.51 -9.40 -15.39
CA LEU A 157 37.16 -9.93 -16.60
C LEU A 157 37.45 -8.84 -17.64
N GLY A 158 37.03 -7.60 -17.40
CA GLY A 158 37.21 -6.49 -18.37
C GLY A 158 36.22 -6.55 -19.55
N ALA A 159 35.19 -7.41 -19.50
CA ALA A 159 34.18 -7.55 -20.56
C ALA A 159 33.13 -6.42 -20.44
N TYR A 160 33.56 -5.18 -20.77
CA TYR A 160 32.74 -3.98 -20.51
C TYR A 160 31.46 -3.90 -21.34
N GLU A 161 31.45 -4.40 -22.59
CA GLU A 161 30.25 -4.51 -23.42
C GLU A 161 29.21 -5.38 -22.74
N GLN A 162 29.60 -6.52 -22.22
CA GLN A 162 28.72 -7.44 -21.49
C GLN A 162 28.17 -6.81 -20.20
N VAL A 163 28.96 -6.00 -19.50
CA VAL A 163 28.49 -5.24 -18.34
C VAL A 163 27.37 -4.27 -18.73
N ALA A 164 27.54 -3.56 -19.85
CA ALA A 164 26.54 -2.59 -20.34
C ALA A 164 25.25 -3.30 -20.77
N GLU A 165 25.36 -4.41 -21.50
CA GLU A 165 24.21 -5.23 -21.93
C GLU A 165 23.44 -5.81 -20.71
N LEU A 166 24.14 -6.39 -19.75
CA LEU A 166 23.52 -6.94 -18.54
C LEU A 166 22.82 -5.84 -17.72
N ALA A 167 23.39 -4.64 -17.65
CA ALA A 167 22.78 -3.51 -16.96
C ALA A 167 21.42 -3.10 -17.52
N GLU A 168 21.21 -3.25 -18.84
CA GLU A 168 19.94 -2.96 -19.52
C GLU A 168 18.86 -4.01 -19.22
N THR A 169 19.25 -5.21 -18.80
CA THR A 169 18.30 -6.28 -18.43
C THR A 169 17.87 -6.26 -16.97
N VAL A 170 18.45 -5.39 -16.13
CA VAL A 170 18.05 -5.22 -14.73
C VAL A 170 16.65 -4.60 -14.65
N THR A 171 15.71 -5.30 -14.03
CA THR A 171 14.30 -4.88 -13.95
C THR A 171 14.05 -3.78 -12.90
N SER A 172 14.92 -3.69 -11.89
CA SER A 172 14.81 -2.71 -10.79
C SER A 172 16.12 -1.91 -10.65
N PRO A 173 16.47 -1.04 -11.61
CA PRO A 173 17.75 -0.31 -11.59
C PRO A 173 17.87 0.67 -10.42
N ASP A 174 16.74 1.11 -9.85
CA ASP A 174 16.67 1.94 -8.64
C ASP A 174 17.20 1.22 -7.40
N LYS A 175 17.11 -0.12 -7.35
CA LYS A 175 17.62 -0.96 -6.27
C LYS A 175 19.13 -1.28 -6.40
N MET A 176 19.77 -0.89 -7.48
CA MET A 176 21.22 -1.06 -7.63
C MET A 176 21.98 -0.23 -6.60
N THR A 177 22.99 -0.86 -5.98
CA THR A 177 23.91 -0.16 -5.06
C THR A 177 24.74 0.90 -5.80
N LEU A 178 25.29 1.86 -5.05
CA LEU A 178 26.19 2.86 -5.62
C LEU A 178 27.38 2.21 -6.34
N ALA A 179 27.94 1.12 -5.79
CA ALA A 179 29.04 0.38 -6.41
C ALA A 179 28.65 -0.26 -7.76
N GLN A 180 27.45 -0.82 -7.84
CA GLN A 180 26.92 -1.41 -9.09
C GLN A 180 26.68 -0.33 -10.17
N ARG A 181 26.09 0.80 -9.81
CA ARG A 181 25.91 1.93 -10.74
C ARG A 181 27.24 2.47 -11.24
N ARG A 182 28.22 2.63 -10.34
CA ARG A 182 29.57 3.06 -10.70
C ARG A 182 30.27 2.10 -11.64
N MET A 183 30.07 0.79 -11.46
CA MET A 183 30.60 -0.26 -12.35
C MET A 183 30.06 -0.08 -13.78
N VAL A 184 28.77 0.18 -13.96
CA VAL A 184 28.17 0.45 -15.28
C VAL A 184 28.72 1.72 -15.92
N GLU A 185 28.87 2.78 -15.14
CA GLU A 185 29.47 4.04 -15.64
C GLU A 185 30.90 3.85 -16.14
N ILE A 186 31.73 3.13 -15.38
CA ILE A 186 33.10 2.81 -15.77
C ILE A 186 33.11 1.98 -17.06
N ALA A 187 32.25 0.96 -17.16
CA ALA A 187 32.14 0.12 -18.35
C ALA A 187 31.79 0.96 -19.60
N LYS A 188 30.77 1.82 -19.49
CA LYS A 188 30.36 2.74 -20.58
C LYS A 188 31.45 3.72 -20.95
N ALA A 189 32.24 4.21 -20.03
CA ALA A 189 33.39 5.09 -20.33
C ALA A 189 34.49 4.33 -21.05
N ARG A 190 34.82 3.11 -20.65
CA ARG A 190 35.82 2.27 -21.30
C ARG A 190 35.45 1.90 -22.74
N ILE A 191 34.18 1.55 -22.99
CA ILE A 191 33.67 1.27 -24.33
C ILE A 191 33.86 2.49 -25.27
N ARG A 192 33.54 3.71 -24.76
CA ARG A 192 33.73 4.95 -25.52
C ARG A 192 35.21 5.18 -25.89
N GLN A 193 36.11 5.03 -24.92
CA GLN A 193 37.55 5.19 -25.15
C GLN A 193 38.13 4.20 -26.16
N CYS A 194 37.57 2.97 -26.25
CA CYS A 194 38.00 1.98 -27.24
C CYS A 194 37.51 2.29 -28.67
N ARG A 195 36.38 3.02 -28.83
CA ARG A 195 35.81 3.39 -30.12
C ARG A 195 36.43 4.65 -30.73
N GLU A 196 37.13 5.44 -29.92
CA GLU A 196 37.79 6.69 -30.35
C GLU A 196 39.27 6.49 -30.76
N LYS A 197 39.78 5.27 -30.65
CA LYS A 197 41.13 4.84 -31.10
C LYS A 197 41.06 4.04 -32.38
#